data_197c2ff4d83dd066f2a1d7271217ac74
#
_entry.id   197c2ff4d83dd066f2a1d7271217ac74
#
_cell.length_a   1.000
_cell.length_b   1.000
_cell.length_c   1.000
_cell.angle_alpha   90.00
_cell.angle_beta   90.00
_cell.angle_gamma   90.00
#
_symmetry.space_group_name_H-M   'P 1'
#
loop_
_entity.id
_entity.type
_entity.pdbx_description
1 polymer ?
#
loop_
_entity_poly.entity_id
_entity_poly.type
_entity_poly.pdbx_seq_one_letter_code
_entity_poly.pdbx_strand_id
1 'polypeptide(L)'
;MQNLLLALPNELQAQVIAPLPIHTILTLRLVSKSFHTLITLNEASIARYHATNSLPAYALRLYPLPDPTAINLHYLCSIWHRLHVATKLSIMISAQATKEIFLRTTDALRLEFEPQHRRMRQRLVPLIFALFHFFETYRDLHVRHLATGGTPIHLQPFTLNPIECQVMAMYDDRTLLKVHQVFPLVMSSFSRRLRPPSYAGRVERSFKGYLKDRPADEVYATIISVGGLRQAQRFWETKGYNSRRAAVDTWYGFVTRSPVESPPKSKMSIITHLGRKKPNAAVDATTSETTAGHNSTSCNEWFCVKPACKNGRRRHSTDNLVFHSSLSAGPPMSPLPRDQLRLILPDQQHLSNIWCHSAEALILERKIVERAQDIKRTHQVLLELIRDDGTDGLDDWSAGNTADPGQTVNTEGQEGMDAPGGVSD
;
A
#
# COMPACT_ATOMS: atom_id res chain seq x y z
N MET A 1 -38.52 2.77 19.78
CA MET A 1 -38.67 2.90 18.33
C MET A 1 -38.09 1.65 17.69
N GLN A 2 -38.94 0.82 17.08
CA GLN A 2 -38.46 -0.33 16.31
C GLN A 2 -37.73 0.21 15.08
N ASN A 3 -36.50 -0.28 14.81
CA ASN A 3 -35.76 0.08 13.63
C ASN A 3 -36.50 -0.45 12.39
N LEU A 4 -37.17 0.43 11.64
CA LEU A 4 -37.93 0.07 10.44
C LEU A 4 -37.08 -0.76 9.44
N LEU A 5 -35.80 -0.52 9.36
CA LEU A 5 -34.88 -1.32 8.51
C LEU A 5 -34.85 -2.79 8.95
N LEU A 6 -34.83 -3.07 10.26
CA LEU A 6 -34.76 -4.44 10.76
C LEU A 6 -36.11 -5.18 10.66
N ALA A 7 -37.18 -4.48 10.35
CA ALA A 7 -38.50 -5.07 10.08
C ALA A 7 -38.69 -5.49 8.61
N LEU A 8 -37.77 -5.07 7.71
CA LEU A 8 -37.82 -5.47 6.30
C LEU A 8 -37.39 -6.95 6.14
N PRO A 9 -37.81 -7.62 5.04
CA PRO A 9 -37.21 -8.89 4.62
C PRO A 9 -35.70 -8.78 4.44
N ASN A 10 -35.00 -9.88 4.70
CA ASN A 10 -33.53 -9.91 4.71
C ASN A 10 -32.90 -9.46 3.38
N GLU A 11 -33.54 -9.80 2.27
CA GLU A 11 -33.12 -9.41 0.91
C GLU A 11 -33.14 -7.89 0.71
N LEU A 12 -34.21 -7.24 1.19
CA LEU A 12 -34.33 -5.78 1.10
C LEU A 12 -33.35 -5.07 2.05
N GLN A 13 -33.11 -5.64 3.24
CA GLN A 13 -32.08 -5.13 4.14
C GLN A 13 -30.70 -5.19 3.49
N ALA A 14 -30.36 -6.29 2.81
CA ALA A 14 -29.11 -6.46 2.08
C ALA A 14 -28.98 -5.45 0.93
N GLN A 15 -30.05 -5.22 0.17
CA GLN A 15 -30.08 -4.23 -0.92
C GLN A 15 -29.86 -2.79 -0.44
N VAL A 16 -30.35 -2.45 0.75
CA VAL A 16 -30.16 -1.12 1.35
C VAL A 16 -28.71 -0.94 1.86
N ILE A 17 -28.11 -2.00 2.39
CA ILE A 17 -26.76 -1.94 2.99
C ILE A 17 -25.67 -2.07 1.94
N ALA A 18 -25.85 -2.91 0.92
CA ALA A 18 -24.81 -3.18 -0.07
C ALA A 18 -24.21 -1.93 -0.77
N PRO A 19 -25.02 -0.90 -1.17
CA PRO A 19 -24.46 0.28 -1.82
C PRO A 19 -23.73 1.25 -0.87
N LEU A 20 -23.77 1.02 0.44
CA LEU A 20 -23.02 1.86 1.37
C LEU A 20 -21.51 1.69 1.21
N PRO A 21 -20.70 2.75 1.41
CA PRO A 21 -19.25 2.62 1.42
C PRO A 21 -18.78 1.56 2.43
N ILE A 22 -17.75 0.79 2.09
CA ILE A 22 -17.26 -0.32 2.91
C ILE A 22 -16.95 0.09 4.37
N HIS A 23 -16.37 1.28 4.58
CA HIS A 23 -16.11 1.78 5.93
C HIS A 23 -17.38 2.02 6.74
N THR A 24 -18.48 2.43 6.08
CA THR A 24 -19.79 2.60 6.71
C THR A 24 -20.39 1.25 7.10
N ILE A 25 -20.28 0.24 6.23
CA ILE A 25 -20.72 -1.14 6.51
C ILE A 25 -19.98 -1.69 7.73
N LEU A 26 -18.64 -1.52 7.78
CA LEU A 26 -17.85 -1.96 8.92
C LEU A 26 -18.22 -1.21 10.22
N THR A 27 -18.52 0.08 10.12
CA THR A 27 -18.99 0.86 11.27
C THR A 27 -20.36 0.39 11.74
N LEU A 28 -21.31 0.16 10.83
CA LEU A 28 -22.63 -0.38 11.16
C LEU A 28 -22.55 -1.72 11.88
N ARG A 29 -21.63 -2.58 11.49
CA ARG A 29 -21.37 -3.86 12.16
C ARG A 29 -21.02 -3.70 13.65
N LEU A 30 -20.44 -2.57 14.03
CA LEU A 30 -20.06 -2.26 15.42
C LEU A 30 -21.16 -1.58 16.22
N VAL A 31 -22.24 -1.10 15.58
CA VAL A 31 -23.30 -0.33 16.25
C VAL A 31 -24.18 -1.23 17.12
N SER A 32 -24.57 -2.41 16.64
CA SER A 32 -25.41 -3.34 17.40
C SER A 32 -25.22 -4.79 16.97
N LYS A 33 -25.63 -5.72 17.84
CA LYS A 33 -25.63 -7.16 17.54
C LYS A 33 -26.51 -7.49 16.34
N SER A 34 -27.67 -6.81 16.19
CA SER A 34 -28.58 -7.02 15.06
C SER A 34 -27.92 -6.64 13.73
N PHE A 35 -27.26 -5.48 13.64
CA PHE A 35 -26.50 -5.11 12.43
C PHE A 35 -25.30 -6.02 12.18
N HIS A 36 -24.63 -6.46 13.23
CA HIS A 36 -23.55 -7.44 13.09
C HIS A 36 -24.05 -8.73 12.44
N THR A 37 -25.14 -9.29 12.97
CA THR A 37 -25.74 -10.53 12.45
C THR A 37 -26.23 -10.34 11.02
N LEU A 38 -26.93 -9.23 10.74
CA LEU A 38 -27.44 -8.89 9.41
C LEU A 38 -26.32 -8.83 8.36
N ILE A 39 -25.25 -8.10 8.66
CA ILE A 39 -24.11 -7.97 7.74
C ILE A 39 -23.39 -9.30 7.56
N THR A 40 -23.24 -10.09 8.63
CA THR A 40 -22.59 -11.42 8.57
C THR A 40 -23.41 -12.42 7.73
N LEU A 41 -24.73 -12.43 7.87
CA LEU A 41 -25.60 -13.30 7.06
C LEU A 41 -25.60 -12.92 5.57
N ASN A 42 -25.45 -11.64 5.26
CA ASN A 42 -25.46 -11.13 3.89
C ASN A 42 -24.06 -10.82 3.33
N GLU A 43 -23.01 -11.31 3.99
CA GLU A 43 -21.62 -10.99 3.67
C GLU A 43 -21.27 -11.25 2.21
N ALA A 44 -21.64 -12.40 1.67
CA ALA A 44 -21.34 -12.77 0.29
C ALA A 44 -22.08 -11.88 -0.73
N SER A 45 -23.32 -11.47 -0.44
CA SER A 45 -24.09 -10.57 -1.31
C SER A 45 -23.48 -9.17 -1.33
N ILE A 46 -23.13 -8.63 -0.16
CA ILE A 46 -22.50 -7.33 0.00
C ILE A 46 -21.13 -7.34 -0.71
N ALA A 47 -20.34 -8.36 -0.49
CA ALA A 47 -19.00 -8.47 -1.09
C ALA A 47 -19.06 -8.58 -2.61
N ARG A 48 -20.01 -9.34 -3.18
CA ARG A 48 -20.25 -9.40 -4.63
C ARG A 48 -20.66 -8.06 -5.21
N TYR A 49 -21.57 -7.35 -4.55
CA TYR A 49 -21.96 -6.01 -4.99
C TYR A 49 -20.76 -5.07 -5.11
N HIS A 50 -19.90 -5.03 -4.09
CA HIS A 50 -18.71 -4.20 -4.12
C HIS A 50 -17.66 -4.67 -5.13
N ALA A 51 -17.48 -5.98 -5.29
CA ALA A 51 -16.57 -6.52 -6.29
C ALA A 51 -16.96 -6.09 -7.71
N THR A 52 -18.27 -6.05 -8.01
CA THR A 52 -18.77 -5.66 -9.33
C THR A 52 -18.80 -4.15 -9.53
N ASN A 53 -19.21 -3.37 -8.50
CA ASN A 53 -19.52 -1.95 -8.68
C ASN A 53 -18.46 -0.99 -8.12
N SER A 54 -17.64 -1.42 -7.16
CA SER A 54 -16.74 -0.51 -6.42
C SER A 54 -15.26 -0.79 -6.63
N LEU A 55 -14.89 -2.02 -7.00
CA LEU A 55 -13.49 -2.38 -7.22
C LEU A 55 -13.11 -2.17 -8.69
N PRO A 56 -11.94 -1.55 -8.95
CA PRO A 56 -11.46 -1.39 -10.31
C PRO A 56 -11.03 -2.74 -10.91
N ALA A 57 -11.26 -2.92 -12.23
CA ALA A 57 -10.98 -4.15 -12.95
C ALA A 57 -9.52 -4.64 -12.80
N TYR A 58 -8.54 -3.72 -12.79
CA TYR A 58 -7.14 -4.08 -12.59
C TYR A 58 -6.88 -4.73 -11.22
N ALA A 59 -7.63 -4.34 -10.18
CA ALA A 59 -7.46 -4.94 -8.86
C ALA A 59 -7.95 -6.39 -8.83
N LEU A 60 -9.05 -6.68 -9.51
CA LEU A 60 -9.58 -8.03 -9.64
C LEU A 60 -8.71 -8.93 -10.53
N ARG A 61 -8.05 -8.36 -11.56
CA ARG A 61 -7.10 -9.11 -12.40
C ARG A 61 -5.86 -9.56 -11.63
N LEU A 62 -5.30 -8.68 -10.80
CA LEU A 62 -4.09 -8.98 -10.02
C LEU A 62 -4.37 -9.86 -8.80
N TYR A 63 -5.55 -9.73 -8.22
CA TYR A 63 -6.00 -10.55 -7.10
C TYR A 63 -7.34 -11.21 -7.47
N PRO A 64 -7.29 -12.25 -8.32
CA PRO A 64 -8.52 -12.91 -8.77
C PRO A 64 -9.28 -13.51 -7.59
N LEU A 65 -10.59 -13.56 -7.74
CA LEU A 65 -11.47 -14.22 -6.80
C LEU A 65 -11.12 -15.72 -6.79
N PRO A 66 -10.83 -16.29 -5.63
CA PRO A 66 -10.50 -17.72 -5.55
C PRO A 66 -11.68 -18.60 -5.96
N ASP A 67 -12.88 -18.21 -5.58
CA ASP A 67 -14.15 -18.82 -5.97
C ASP A 67 -15.25 -17.76 -5.85
N PRO A 68 -16.16 -17.61 -6.84
CA PRO A 68 -17.30 -16.69 -6.75
C PRO A 68 -18.21 -16.95 -5.53
N THR A 69 -18.22 -18.18 -5.02
CA THR A 69 -18.99 -18.56 -3.83
C THR A 69 -18.27 -18.22 -2.53
N ALA A 70 -16.96 -18.15 -2.55
CA ALA A 70 -16.11 -17.88 -1.38
C ALA A 70 -15.83 -16.38 -1.13
N ILE A 71 -16.46 -15.51 -1.93
CA ILE A 71 -16.30 -14.07 -1.74
C ILE A 71 -16.85 -13.62 -0.39
N ASN A 72 -16.05 -12.92 0.39
CA ASN A 72 -16.38 -12.44 1.71
C ASN A 72 -15.85 -11.03 1.97
N LEU A 73 -16.28 -10.41 3.07
CA LEU A 73 -15.83 -9.08 3.47
C LEU A 73 -14.31 -9.04 3.75
N HIS A 74 -13.73 -10.16 4.16
CA HIS A 74 -12.31 -10.28 4.38
C HIS A 74 -11.50 -10.05 3.09
N TYR A 75 -11.87 -10.72 2.01
CA TYR A 75 -11.28 -10.49 0.70
C TYR A 75 -11.45 -9.04 0.26
N LEU A 76 -12.69 -8.51 0.37
CA LEU A 76 -13.00 -7.13 0.03
C LEU A 76 -12.13 -6.13 0.81
N CYS A 77 -12.01 -6.29 2.14
CA CYS A 77 -11.17 -5.45 2.98
C CYS A 77 -9.69 -5.55 2.60
N SER A 78 -9.23 -6.74 2.22
CA SER A 78 -7.83 -6.95 1.81
C SER A 78 -7.49 -6.19 0.53
N ILE A 79 -8.37 -6.23 -0.48
CA ILE A 79 -8.20 -5.46 -1.74
C ILE A 79 -8.30 -3.96 -1.46
N TRP A 80 -9.30 -3.56 -0.68
CA TRP A 80 -9.49 -2.17 -0.33
C TRP A 80 -8.28 -1.57 0.40
N HIS A 81 -7.65 -2.35 1.30
CA HIS A 81 -6.42 -1.95 1.98
C HIS A 81 -5.29 -1.67 0.98
N ARG A 82 -5.07 -2.56 0.01
CA ARG A 82 -4.03 -2.38 -1.02
C ARG A 82 -4.29 -1.15 -1.87
N LEU A 83 -5.54 -0.95 -2.29
CA LEU A 83 -5.97 0.25 -3.02
C LEU A 83 -5.74 1.53 -2.21
N HIS A 84 -6.05 1.50 -0.92
CA HIS A 84 -5.83 2.62 -0.02
C HIS A 84 -4.35 2.99 0.09
N VAL A 85 -3.47 2.01 0.27
CA VAL A 85 -2.01 2.24 0.30
C VAL A 85 -1.52 2.80 -1.04
N ALA A 86 -1.96 2.24 -2.17
CA ALA A 86 -1.61 2.72 -3.50
C ALA A 86 -2.08 4.17 -3.72
N THR A 87 -3.30 4.49 -3.32
CA THR A 87 -3.87 5.85 -3.40
C THR A 87 -3.09 6.83 -2.54
N LYS A 88 -2.76 6.48 -1.30
CA LYS A 88 -1.95 7.35 -0.43
C LYS A 88 -0.54 7.59 -0.99
N LEU A 89 0.12 6.54 -1.48
CA LEU A 89 1.42 6.69 -2.11
C LEU A 89 1.34 7.56 -3.37
N SER A 90 0.31 7.39 -4.21
CA SER A 90 0.13 8.23 -5.40
C SER A 90 -0.05 9.70 -5.04
N ILE A 91 -0.82 10.02 -3.99
CA ILE A 91 -0.97 11.39 -3.48
C ILE A 91 0.38 11.96 -3.01
N MET A 92 1.15 11.18 -2.27
CA MET A 92 2.43 11.64 -1.73
C MET A 92 3.48 11.83 -2.82
N ILE A 93 3.55 10.91 -3.80
CA ILE A 93 4.49 10.98 -4.93
C ILE A 93 4.12 12.14 -5.85
N SER A 94 2.84 12.29 -6.20
CA SER A 94 2.38 13.39 -7.05
C SER A 94 2.58 14.76 -6.40
N ALA A 95 2.34 14.88 -5.10
CA ALA A 95 2.60 16.12 -4.35
C ALA A 95 4.10 16.46 -4.33
N GLN A 96 4.96 15.46 -4.16
CA GLN A 96 6.42 15.65 -4.23
C GLN A 96 6.88 16.02 -5.64
N ALA A 97 6.40 15.34 -6.67
CA ALA A 97 6.71 15.66 -8.06
C ALA A 97 6.27 17.08 -8.44
N THR A 98 5.05 17.46 -8.05
CA THR A 98 4.52 18.84 -8.27
C THR A 98 5.43 19.89 -7.64
N LYS A 99 5.91 19.66 -6.42
CA LYS A 99 6.76 20.62 -5.69
C LYS A 99 8.20 20.63 -6.20
N GLU A 100 8.81 19.46 -6.40
CA GLU A 100 10.26 19.34 -6.60
C GLU A 100 10.66 19.24 -8.07
N ILE A 101 9.80 18.68 -8.94
CA ILE A 101 10.07 18.49 -10.35
C ILE A 101 9.40 19.59 -11.18
N PHE A 102 8.11 19.84 -10.96
CA PHE A 102 7.38 20.89 -11.68
C PHE A 102 7.51 22.27 -11.02
N LEU A 103 8.23 22.37 -9.90
CA LEU A 103 8.57 23.61 -9.19
C LEU A 103 7.34 24.48 -8.84
N ARG A 104 6.18 23.86 -8.61
CA ARG A 104 4.95 24.54 -8.19
C ARG A 104 4.99 24.79 -6.68
N THR A 105 5.76 25.80 -6.26
CA THR A 105 6.06 26.05 -4.84
C THR A 105 5.01 26.93 -4.14
N THR A 106 4.37 27.87 -4.86
CA THR A 106 3.33 28.76 -4.33
C THR A 106 1.95 28.14 -4.45
N ASP A 107 1.01 28.56 -3.59
CA ASP A 107 -0.34 28.01 -3.61
C ASP A 107 -1.11 28.39 -4.90
N ALA A 108 -0.85 29.58 -5.47
CA ALA A 108 -1.41 29.97 -6.76
C ALA A 108 -0.97 29.04 -7.90
N LEU A 109 0.35 28.74 -8.00
CA LEU A 109 0.89 27.82 -9.00
C LEU A 109 0.39 26.37 -8.80
N ARG A 110 0.12 25.95 -7.56
CA ARG A 110 -0.46 24.66 -7.28
C ARG A 110 -1.93 24.58 -7.71
N LEU A 111 -2.69 25.63 -7.47
CA LEU A 111 -4.09 25.70 -7.88
C LEU A 111 -4.22 25.65 -9.41
N GLU A 112 -3.37 26.38 -10.13
CA GLU A 112 -3.30 26.33 -11.60
C GLU A 112 -2.95 24.93 -12.10
N PHE A 113 -2.06 24.21 -11.40
CA PHE A 113 -1.59 22.87 -11.76
C PHE A 113 -2.48 21.73 -11.22
N GLU A 114 -3.60 22.04 -10.53
CA GLU A 114 -4.45 21.02 -9.91
C GLU A 114 -5.04 20.01 -10.90
N PRO A 115 -5.47 20.34 -12.12
CA PRO A 115 -5.94 19.37 -13.08
C PRO A 115 -4.87 18.34 -13.47
N GLN A 116 -3.64 18.79 -13.72
CA GLN A 116 -2.49 17.95 -14.05
C GLN A 116 -2.09 17.06 -12.85
N HIS A 117 -2.08 17.63 -11.65
CA HIS A 117 -1.82 16.92 -10.41
C HIS A 117 -2.86 15.81 -10.18
N ARG A 118 -4.13 16.07 -10.45
CA ARG A 118 -5.21 15.09 -10.34
C ARG A 118 -5.02 13.95 -11.33
N ARG A 119 -4.75 14.25 -12.63
CA ARG A 119 -4.47 13.23 -13.65
C ARG A 119 -3.28 12.35 -13.27
N MET A 120 -2.16 12.95 -12.88
CA MET A 120 -0.98 12.22 -12.42
C MET A 120 -1.31 11.27 -11.26
N ARG A 121 -2.04 11.75 -10.26
CA ARG A 121 -2.47 10.94 -9.12
C ARG A 121 -3.32 9.75 -9.54
N GLN A 122 -4.32 9.97 -10.40
CA GLN A 122 -5.21 8.92 -10.87
C GLN A 122 -4.47 7.84 -11.66
N ARG A 123 -3.58 8.24 -12.57
CA ARG A 123 -2.79 7.32 -13.40
C ARG A 123 -1.70 6.57 -12.62
N LEU A 124 -1.21 7.12 -11.53
CA LEU A 124 -0.25 6.44 -10.65
C LEU A 124 -0.88 5.33 -9.81
N VAL A 125 -2.16 5.42 -9.44
CA VAL A 125 -2.79 4.44 -8.55
C VAL A 125 -2.70 3.00 -9.07
N PRO A 126 -3.11 2.66 -10.31
CA PRO A 126 -3.02 1.29 -10.82
C PRO A 126 -1.59 0.79 -10.92
N LEU A 127 -0.62 1.66 -11.25
CA LEU A 127 0.79 1.30 -11.37
C LEU A 127 1.42 1.00 -10.01
N ILE A 128 1.11 1.82 -9.00
CA ILE A 128 1.55 1.56 -7.61
C ILE A 128 0.85 0.31 -7.05
N PHE A 129 -0.39 0.07 -7.43
CA PHE A 129 -1.11 -1.15 -7.04
C PHE A 129 -0.46 -2.40 -7.64
N ALA A 130 -0.03 -2.36 -8.91
CA ALA A 130 0.73 -3.44 -9.53
C ALA A 130 2.10 -3.64 -8.85
N LEU A 131 2.80 -2.57 -8.46
CA LEU A 131 4.02 -2.66 -7.66
C LEU A 131 3.75 -3.27 -6.26
N PHE A 132 2.60 -2.96 -5.67
CA PHE A 132 2.21 -3.58 -4.40
C PHE A 132 2.07 -5.10 -4.57
N HIS A 133 1.37 -5.54 -5.62
CA HIS A 133 1.24 -6.95 -5.96
C HIS A 133 2.60 -7.61 -6.21
N PHE A 134 3.49 -6.93 -6.94
CA PHE A 134 4.83 -7.45 -7.18
C PHE A 134 5.59 -7.72 -5.88
N PHE A 135 5.72 -6.73 -5.00
CA PHE A 135 6.50 -6.91 -3.77
C PHE A 135 5.88 -7.91 -2.81
N GLU A 136 4.56 -8.00 -2.75
CA GLU A 136 3.85 -8.99 -1.94
C GLU A 136 4.13 -10.42 -2.45
N THR A 137 3.91 -10.64 -3.74
CA THR A 137 4.09 -11.95 -4.38
C THR A 137 5.56 -12.37 -4.41
N TYR A 138 6.46 -11.42 -4.73
CA TYR A 138 7.90 -11.66 -4.71
C TYR A 138 8.38 -12.10 -3.33
N ARG A 139 7.99 -11.41 -2.27
CA ARG A 139 8.35 -11.77 -0.90
C ARG A 139 7.87 -13.18 -0.53
N ASP A 140 6.63 -13.50 -0.86
CA ASP A 140 6.04 -14.79 -0.52
C ASP A 140 6.71 -15.94 -1.29
N LEU A 141 6.99 -15.74 -2.58
CA LEU A 141 7.72 -16.72 -3.39
C LEU A 141 9.18 -16.88 -2.95
N HIS A 142 9.84 -15.76 -2.61
CA HIS A 142 11.24 -15.77 -2.14
C HIS A 142 11.39 -16.53 -0.82
N VAL A 143 10.51 -16.27 0.15
CA VAL A 143 10.48 -17.03 1.41
C VAL A 143 10.24 -18.51 1.17
N ARG A 144 9.29 -18.88 0.29
CA ARG A 144 9.03 -20.28 -0.05
C ARG A 144 10.22 -20.93 -0.73
N HIS A 145 10.85 -20.27 -1.69
CA HIS A 145 12.04 -20.75 -2.39
C HIS A 145 13.16 -21.09 -1.41
N LEU A 146 13.48 -20.19 -0.49
CA LEU A 146 14.51 -20.41 0.52
C LEU A 146 14.11 -21.49 1.55
N ALA A 147 12.84 -21.54 1.95
CA ALA A 147 12.34 -22.54 2.89
C ALA A 147 12.39 -23.98 2.30
N THR A 148 12.28 -24.11 0.98
CA THR A 148 12.42 -25.41 0.28
C THR A 148 13.87 -25.79 -0.06
N GLY A 149 14.85 -25.00 0.41
CA GLY A 149 16.27 -25.26 0.14
C GLY A 149 16.72 -24.78 -1.24
N GLY A 150 16.01 -23.83 -1.84
CA GLY A 150 16.41 -23.21 -3.10
C GLY A 150 17.74 -22.46 -2.98
N THR A 151 18.48 -22.35 -4.09
CA THR A 151 19.76 -21.64 -4.12
C THR A 151 19.53 -20.15 -3.87
N PRO A 152 20.25 -19.53 -2.91
CA PRO A 152 20.16 -18.11 -2.63
C PRO A 152 20.42 -17.25 -3.88
N ILE A 153 19.62 -16.20 -4.08
CA ILE A 153 19.68 -15.36 -5.27
C ILE A 153 20.99 -14.58 -5.33
N HIS A 154 21.51 -14.12 -4.17
CA HIS A 154 22.78 -13.38 -4.10
C HIS A 154 23.99 -14.17 -4.60
N LEU A 155 23.92 -15.50 -4.64
CA LEU A 155 24.98 -16.37 -5.20
C LEU A 155 24.92 -16.45 -6.74
N GLN A 156 23.94 -15.84 -7.37
CA GLN A 156 23.74 -15.85 -8.82
C GLN A 156 23.75 -14.41 -9.41
N PRO A 157 24.83 -13.63 -9.25
CA PRO A 157 24.82 -12.18 -9.53
C PRO A 157 24.68 -11.84 -11.01
N PHE A 158 24.93 -12.78 -11.92
CA PHE A 158 24.90 -12.55 -13.39
C PHE A 158 23.68 -13.16 -14.07
N THR A 159 22.78 -13.77 -13.31
CA THR A 159 21.53 -14.36 -13.85
C THR A 159 20.35 -13.47 -13.50
N LEU A 160 19.34 -13.50 -14.38
CA LEU A 160 18.06 -12.87 -14.07
C LEU A 160 17.44 -13.57 -12.86
N ASN A 161 16.83 -12.79 -11.99
CA ASN A 161 16.16 -13.34 -10.81
C ASN A 161 14.93 -14.16 -11.25
N PRO A 162 14.93 -15.49 -11.07
CA PRO A 162 13.85 -16.34 -11.56
C PRO A 162 12.51 -16.05 -10.88
N ILE A 163 12.53 -15.60 -9.61
CA ILE A 163 11.32 -15.24 -8.86
C ILE A 163 10.72 -13.95 -9.43
N GLU A 164 11.56 -12.94 -9.74
CA GLU A 164 11.07 -11.72 -10.39
C GLU A 164 10.45 -12.02 -11.75
N CYS A 165 11.13 -12.82 -12.58
CA CYS A 165 10.61 -13.23 -13.87
C CYS A 165 9.28 -13.97 -13.74
N GLN A 166 9.14 -14.85 -12.76
CA GLN A 166 7.89 -15.57 -12.48
C GLN A 166 6.75 -14.63 -12.12
N VAL A 167 7.00 -13.63 -11.28
CA VAL A 167 5.97 -12.65 -10.90
C VAL A 167 5.62 -11.75 -12.08
N MET A 168 6.63 -11.26 -12.81
CA MET A 168 6.43 -10.36 -13.95
C MET A 168 5.75 -11.04 -15.13
N ALA A 169 5.90 -12.36 -15.27
CA ALA A 169 5.20 -13.14 -16.29
C ALA A 169 3.66 -13.09 -16.15
N MET A 170 3.17 -12.78 -14.95
CA MET A 170 1.72 -12.60 -14.71
C MET A 170 1.17 -11.26 -15.23
N TYR A 171 2.05 -10.32 -15.61
CA TYR A 171 1.60 -9.01 -16.10
C TYR A 171 1.48 -8.99 -17.61
N ASP A 172 0.45 -8.30 -18.07
CA ASP A 172 0.32 -7.93 -19.49
C ASP A 172 1.40 -6.94 -19.90
N ASP A 173 1.69 -6.88 -21.18
CA ASP A 173 2.78 -6.08 -21.74
C ASP A 173 2.66 -4.59 -21.39
N ARG A 174 1.44 -4.05 -21.45
CA ARG A 174 1.15 -2.66 -21.10
C ARG A 174 1.45 -2.39 -19.61
N THR A 175 1.01 -3.26 -18.73
CA THR A 175 1.28 -3.14 -17.28
C THR A 175 2.76 -3.23 -17.00
N LEU A 176 3.45 -4.22 -17.56
CA LEU A 176 4.88 -4.42 -17.36
C LEU A 176 5.69 -3.17 -17.79
N LEU A 177 5.43 -2.65 -19.00
CA LEU A 177 6.10 -1.47 -19.52
C LEU A 177 5.82 -0.22 -18.65
N LYS A 178 4.56 0.06 -18.36
CA LYS A 178 4.17 1.26 -17.61
C LYS A 178 4.70 1.24 -16.17
N VAL A 179 4.64 0.09 -15.52
CA VAL A 179 5.20 -0.08 -14.16
C VAL A 179 6.71 0.09 -14.19
N HIS A 180 7.42 -0.50 -15.19
CA HIS A 180 8.86 -0.33 -15.33
C HIS A 180 9.26 1.15 -15.54
N GLN A 181 8.51 1.90 -16.34
CA GLN A 181 8.73 3.32 -16.56
C GLN A 181 8.52 4.19 -15.31
N VAL A 182 7.58 3.81 -14.43
CA VAL A 182 7.25 4.57 -13.20
C VAL A 182 8.09 4.12 -12.01
N PHE A 183 8.65 2.93 -12.02
CA PHE A 183 9.43 2.36 -10.91
C PHE A 183 10.54 3.30 -10.40
N PRO A 184 11.39 3.90 -11.25
CA PRO A 184 12.43 4.83 -10.80
C PRO A 184 11.86 6.06 -10.09
N LEU A 185 10.70 6.57 -10.54
CA LEU A 185 10.02 7.69 -9.89
C LEU A 185 9.58 7.32 -8.47
N VAL A 186 8.95 6.16 -8.29
CA VAL A 186 8.47 5.68 -6.99
C VAL A 186 9.64 5.49 -6.03
N MET A 187 10.71 4.81 -6.46
CA MET A 187 11.88 4.53 -5.63
C MET A 187 12.68 5.80 -5.29
N SER A 188 12.89 6.69 -6.26
CA SER A 188 13.58 7.95 -6.01
C SER A 188 12.80 8.88 -5.09
N SER A 189 11.49 8.93 -5.23
CA SER A 189 10.61 9.73 -4.38
C SER A 189 10.66 9.23 -2.93
N PHE A 190 10.59 7.91 -2.72
CA PHE A 190 10.73 7.32 -1.40
C PHE A 190 12.13 7.58 -0.80
N SER A 191 13.19 7.37 -1.56
CA SER A 191 14.56 7.61 -1.12
C SER A 191 14.79 9.08 -0.73
N ARG A 192 14.29 10.02 -1.52
CA ARG A 192 14.36 11.47 -1.22
C ARG A 192 13.66 11.81 0.09
N ARG A 193 12.52 11.17 0.37
CA ARG A 193 11.77 11.41 1.60
C ARG A 193 12.54 11.02 2.87
N LEU A 194 13.42 10.03 2.77
CA LEU A 194 14.25 9.58 3.90
C LEU A 194 15.60 10.30 4.00
N ARG A 195 15.89 11.26 3.11
CA ARG A 195 17.11 12.09 3.20
C ARG A 195 16.89 13.27 4.15
N PRO A 196 17.96 13.74 4.82
CA PRO A 196 17.90 14.98 5.57
C PRO A 196 17.63 16.17 4.63
N PRO A 197 17.00 17.25 5.13
CA PRO A 197 16.77 18.44 4.32
C PRO A 197 18.09 19.02 3.78
N SER A 198 18.16 19.22 2.45
CA SER A 198 19.38 19.68 1.77
C SER A 198 19.75 21.13 2.08
N TYR A 199 18.75 21.95 2.45
CA TYR A 199 18.91 23.37 2.78
C TYR A 199 19.44 23.61 4.20
N ALA A 200 19.41 22.58 5.07
CA ALA A 200 19.96 22.70 6.40
C ALA A 200 21.48 22.72 6.35
N GLY A 201 22.08 23.86 6.63
CA GLY A 201 23.53 23.97 6.79
C GLY A 201 24.07 23.05 7.88
N ARG A 202 25.40 22.82 7.90
CA ARG A 202 26.02 21.93 8.89
C ARG A 202 25.70 22.34 10.34
N VAL A 203 25.68 23.62 10.62
CA VAL A 203 25.37 24.18 11.94
C VAL A 203 23.90 23.97 12.28
N GLU A 204 23.00 24.24 11.32
CA GLU A 204 21.56 24.06 11.52
C GLU A 204 21.19 22.58 11.71
N ARG A 205 21.89 21.67 11.02
CA ARG A 205 21.74 20.23 11.24
C ARG A 205 22.09 19.83 12.67
N SER A 206 23.18 20.39 13.22
CA SER A 206 23.60 20.13 14.60
C SER A 206 22.57 20.64 15.61
N PHE A 207 22.09 21.87 15.44
CA PHE A 207 21.10 22.45 16.34
C PHE A 207 19.71 21.78 16.26
N LYS A 208 19.25 21.40 15.07
CA LYS A 208 17.96 20.73 14.87
C LYS A 208 18.02 19.21 15.07
N GLY A 209 19.17 18.66 15.45
CA GLY A 209 19.35 17.22 15.69
C GLY A 209 19.31 16.37 14.42
N TYR A 210 19.56 16.95 13.24
CA TYR A 210 19.73 16.20 11.97
C TYR A 210 21.14 15.57 11.92
N LEU A 211 21.48 14.84 12.98
CA LEU A 211 22.83 14.27 13.12
C LEU A 211 23.05 13.04 12.25
N LYS A 212 21.98 12.35 11.87
CA LYS A 212 22.06 11.13 11.06
C LYS A 212 21.97 11.44 9.57
N ASP A 213 22.88 10.89 8.81
CA ASP A 213 22.85 10.90 7.36
C ASP A 213 21.69 10.03 6.80
N ARG A 214 21.59 9.98 5.47
CA ARG A 214 20.64 9.09 4.82
C ARG A 214 20.82 7.65 5.30
N PRO A 215 19.75 6.82 5.35
CA PRO A 215 19.89 5.38 5.58
C PRO A 215 20.80 4.73 4.55
N ALA A 216 21.47 3.65 4.90
CA ALA A 216 22.19 2.80 3.95
C ALA A 216 21.23 2.18 2.92
N ASP A 217 21.71 1.85 1.74
CA ASP A 217 20.86 1.33 0.66
C ASP A 217 20.20 -0.02 1.04
N GLU A 218 20.86 -0.82 1.88
CA GLU A 218 20.29 -2.05 2.46
C GLU A 218 19.01 -1.80 3.26
N VAL A 219 18.94 -0.67 3.98
CA VAL A 219 17.73 -0.30 4.74
C VAL A 219 16.56 -0.04 3.80
N TYR A 220 16.79 0.64 2.67
CA TYR A 220 15.75 0.86 1.66
C TYR A 220 15.30 -0.45 1.04
N ALA A 221 16.24 -1.33 0.67
CA ALA A 221 15.95 -2.65 0.14
C ALA A 221 15.08 -3.45 1.12
N THR A 222 15.48 -3.49 2.39
CA THR A 222 14.74 -4.19 3.44
C THR A 222 13.33 -3.61 3.64
N ILE A 223 13.17 -2.29 3.63
CA ILE A 223 11.85 -1.67 3.77
C ILE A 223 10.92 -2.11 2.65
N ILE A 224 11.41 -2.13 1.41
CA ILE A 224 10.57 -2.42 0.23
C ILE A 224 10.33 -3.93 0.09
N SER A 225 11.37 -4.78 0.21
CA SER A 225 11.25 -6.21 -0.04
C SER A 225 10.62 -6.98 1.14
N VAL A 226 10.93 -6.60 2.38
CA VAL A 226 10.40 -7.27 3.59
C VAL A 226 9.17 -6.57 4.13
N GLY A 227 9.21 -5.22 4.24
CA GLY A 227 8.13 -4.41 4.78
C GLY A 227 7.04 -4.06 3.76
N GLY A 228 7.40 -4.03 2.47
CA GLY A 228 6.55 -3.67 1.35
C GLY A 228 6.15 -2.20 1.29
N LEU A 229 5.34 -1.88 0.29
CA LEU A 229 4.87 -0.50 0.07
C LEU A 229 4.05 0.05 1.24
N ARG A 230 3.39 -0.79 2.00
CA ARG A 230 2.68 -0.38 3.22
C ARG A 230 3.64 0.18 4.26
N GLN A 231 4.78 -0.47 4.48
CA GLN A 231 5.76 0.00 5.44
C GLN A 231 6.44 1.29 4.94
N ALA A 232 6.70 1.37 3.64
CA ALA A 232 7.20 2.59 3.00
C ALA A 232 6.21 3.76 3.18
N GLN A 233 4.92 3.55 2.97
CA GLN A 233 3.86 4.53 3.18
C GLN A 233 3.84 5.03 4.64
N ARG A 234 3.93 4.14 5.63
CA ARG A 234 3.97 4.50 7.05
C ARG A 234 5.14 5.41 7.40
N PHE A 235 6.33 5.07 6.89
CA PHE A 235 7.51 5.92 7.11
C PHE A 235 7.36 7.27 6.42
N TRP A 236 6.77 7.29 5.23
CA TRP A 236 6.53 8.54 4.51
C TRP A 236 5.59 9.48 5.27
N GLU A 237 4.51 8.96 5.84
CA GLU A 237 3.54 9.73 6.62
C GLU A 237 4.10 10.29 7.93
N THR A 238 5.16 9.70 8.46
CA THR A 238 5.76 10.17 9.71
C THR A 238 6.27 11.60 9.55
N LYS A 239 5.72 12.51 10.34
CA LYS A 239 6.07 13.93 10.32
C LYS A 239 7.45 14.17 10.94
N GLY A 240 8.24 15.05 10.32
CA GLY A 240 9.58 15.38 10.76
C GLY A 240 10.65 14.36 10.35
N TYR A 241 11.84 14.85 10.04
CA TYR A 241 12.95 13.99 9.60
C TYR A 241 13.42 13.07 10.74
N ASN A 242 13.69 13.63 11.92
CA ASN A 242 14.23 12.87 13.05
C ASN A 242 13.29 11.76 13.52
N SER A 243 11.97 12.06 13.64
CA SER A 243 10.98 11.06 14.03
C SER A 243 10.87 9.94 13.01
N ARG A 244 10.93 10.29 11.72
CA ARG A 244 10.90 9.32 10.61
C ARG A 244 12.16 8.46 10.64
N ARG A 245 13.34 9.06 10.81
CA ARG A 245 14.60 8.33 10.89
C ARG A 245 14.63 7.39 12.09
N ALA A 246 14.18 7.85 13.25
CA ALA A 246 14.07 7.01 14.44
C ALA A 246 13.12 5.83 14.25
N ALA A 247 11.98 6.06 13.59
CA ALA A 247 11.03 4.99 13.26
C ALA A 247 11.63 3.95 12.32
N VAL A 248 12.37 4.39 11.28
CA VAL A 248 13.09 3.50 10.36
C VAL A 248 14.15 2.69 11.10
N ASP A 249 15.01 3.35 11.91
CA ASP A 249 16.09 2.68 12.64
C ASP A 249 15.54 1.65 13.65
N THR A 250 14.47 2.02 14.35
CA THR A 250 13.80 1.12 15.31
C THR A 250 13.23 -0.10 14.62
N TRP A 251 12.54 0.10 13.49
CA TRP A 251 11.97 -1.00 12.72
C TRP A 251 13.06 -1.89 12.10
N TYR A 252 14.07 -1.28 11.50
CA TYR A 252 15.19 -2.02 10.91
C TYR A 252 15.95 -2.82 11.98
N GLY A 253 16.26 -2.20 13.12
CA GLY A 253 16.86 -2.90 14.24
C GLY A 253 16.00 -4.04 14.81
N PHE A 254 14.66 -3.91 14.77
CA PHE A 254 13.75 -5.01 15.11
C PHE A 254 13.83 -6.16 14.12
N VAL A 255 13.80 -5.85 12.82
CA VAL A 255 13.85 -6.86 11.75
C VAL A 255 15.18 -7.62 11.75
N THR A 256 16.31 -6.90 11.89
CA THR A 256 17.67 -7.47 11.78
C THR A 256 18.21 -8.06 13.08
N ARG A 257 17.55 -7.84 14.25
CA ARG A 257 18.01 -8.42 15.50
C ARG A 257 18.07 -9.95 15.44
N SER A 258 19.27 -10.47 15.61
CA SER A 258 19.45 -11.87 16.03
C SER A 258 18.78 -12.06 17.39
N PRO A 259 18.27 -13.27 17.72
CA PRO A 259 17.82 -13.53 19.09
C PRO A 259 19.03 -13.30 20.01
N VAL A 260 18.89 -12.30 20.85
CA VAL A 260 19.84 -12.10 21.94
C VAL A 260 19.70 -13.36 22.80
N GLU A 261 20.74 -14.17 22.85
CA GLU A 261 20.95 -15.07 23.97
C GLU A 261 20.73 -14.22 25.21
N SER A 262 19.81 -14.64 26.06
CA SER A 262 19.45 -13.90 27.28
C SER A 262 20.73 -13.41 27.95
N PRO A 263 20.93 -12.12 28.19
CA PRO A 263 22.14 -11.65 28.80
C PRO A 263 22.34 -12.45 30.08
N PRO A 264 23.54 -12.94 30.37
CA PRO A 264 23.81 -13.65 31.62
C PRO A 264 23.32 -12.74 32.72
N LYS A 265 22.45 -13.24 33.62
CA LYS A 265 21.86 -12.47 34.70
C LYS A 265 23.02 -11.80 35.44
N SER A 266 23.30 -10.56 35.10
CA SER A 266 24.27 -9.71 35.78
C SER A 266 23.82 -9.65 37.23
N LYS A 267 24.62 -10.23 38.11
CA LYS A 267 24.43 -10.07 39.56
C LYS A 267 24.41 -8.58 39.81
N MET A 268 23.23 -8.06 40.17
CA MET A 268 23.10 -6.67 40.59
C MET A 268 24.11 -6.37 41.71
N SER A 269 25.14 -5.61 41.37
CA SER A 269 26.01 -4.98 42.35
C SER A 269 25.15 -3.98 43.08
N ILE A 270 24.91 -4.29 44.34
CA ILE A 270 24.27 -3.38 45.29
C ILE A 270 25.27 -2.25 45.58
N ILE A 271 25.15 -1.16 44.81
CA ILE A 271 25.81 0.09 45.18
C ILE A 271 24.90 0.80 46.19
N THR A 272 25.25 0.66 47.42
CA THR A 272 24.75 1.47 48.56
C THR A 272 25.03 2.94 48.30
N HIS A 273 24.01 3.71 47.96
CA HIS A 273 24.07 5.15 47.97
C HIS A 273 23.87 5.66 49.42
N LEU A 274 24.95 6.04 50.05
CA LEU A 274 24.96 6.92 51.20
C LEU A 274 24.46 8.33 50.81
N GLY A 275 23.41 8.72 51.44
CA GLY A 275 23.12 10.04 51.99
C GLY A 275 23.04 11.25 51.06
N ARG A 276 21.82 11.75 50.84
CA ARG A 276 21.58 13.20 50.85
C ARG A 276 20.18 13.55 51.34
N LYS A 277 20.15 14.45 52.33
CA LYS A 277 19.02 14.94 53.12
C LYS A 277 17.91 15.57 52.25
N LYS A 278 16.67 15.35 52.70
CA LYS A 278 15.46 16.13 52.34
C LYS A 278 15.53 17.55 52.97
N PRO A 279 14.74 18.48 52.44
CA PRO A 279 13.72 19.05 53.32
C PRO A 279 12.30 18.91 52.82
N ASN A 280 11.41 18.90 53.79
CA ASN A 280 9.97 18.73 53.77
C ASN A 280 9.23 19.88 53.11
N ALA A 281 8.09 19.59 52.48
CA ALA A 281 6.85 20.34 52.69
C ALA A 281 5.66 19.44 52.36
N ALA A 282 4.69 19.53 53.19
CA ALA A 282 3.57 18.66 53.42
C ALA A 282 2.31 18.98 52.58
N VAL A 283 1.30 18.06 52.71
CA VAL A 283 -0.16 18.26 52.66
C VAL A 283 -0.71 18.20 51.22
N ASP A 284 -1.69 17.41 50.81
CA ASP A 284 -2.80 16.71 51.50
C ASP A 284 -3.36 15.56 50.61
N ALA A 285 -4.06 14.69 51.30
CA ALA A 285 -4.74 13.50 50.85
C ALA A 285 -5.98 13.77 49.98
N THR A 286 -6.32 12.89 49.08
CA THR A 286 -7.61 12.14 49.15
C THR A 286 -7.63 10.95 48.20
N THR A 287 -8.01 9.87 48.76
CA THR A 287 -8.41 8.54 48.37
C THR A 287 -9.40 8.50 47.20
N SER A 288 -9.22 7.56 46.26
CA SER A 288 -10.25 6.54 45.95
C SER A 288 -9.70 5.45 45.04
N GLU A 289 -9.65 4.26 45.59
CA GLU A 289 -9.51 2.99 44.89
C GLU A 289 -10.70 2.76 43.94
N THR A 290 -10.43 2.24 42.76
CA THR A 290 -11.29 1.24 42.15
C THR A 290 -10.49 0.32 41.23
N THR A 291 -10.31 -0.89 41.71
CA THR A 291 -9.91 -2.09 41.04
C THR A 291 -10.87 -2.41 39.89
N ALA A 292 -10.36 -2.53 38.70
CA ALA A 292 -10.96 -3.37 37.66
C ALA A 292 -9.85 -3.92 36.76
N GLY A 293 -9.57 -5.20 36.96
CA GLY A 293 -8.68 -5.96 36.10
C GLY A 293 -9.26 -6.04 34.68
N HIS A 294 -8.50 -5.60 33.73
CA HIS A 294 -8.71 -5.94 32.34
C HIS A 294 -7.44 -6.62 31.82
N ASN A 295 -7.59 -7.90 31.53
CA ASN A 295 -6.66 -8.67 30.72
C ASN A 295 -6.39 -7.90 29.42
N SER A 296 -5.29 -7.18 29.34
CA SER A 296 -4.79 -6.59 28.14
C SER A 296 -4.19 -7.71 27.27
N THR A 297 -5.01 -8.19 26.32
CA THR A 297 -4.50 -8.90 25.17
C THR A 297 -3.39 -8.03 24.57
N SER A 298 -2.16 -8.52 24.59
CA SER A 298 -0.96 -7.92 24.07
C SER A 298 -1.18 -7.42 22.63
N CYS A 299 -1.59 -6.16 22.50
CA CYS A 299 -1.41 -5.45 21.24
C CYS A 299 0.09 -5.34 21.03
N ASN A 300 0.60 -5.91 19.94
CA ASN A 300 1.98 -5.74 19.54
C ASN A 300 2.29 -4.25 19.46
N GLU A 301 2.90 -3.69 20.50
CA GLU A 301 3.21 -2.26 20.67
C GLU A 301 4.10 -1.68 19.57
N TRP A 302 4.73 -2.55 18.78
CA TRP A 302 5.63 -2.21 17.67
C TRP A 302 4.91 -1.60 16.45
N PHE A 303 3.60 -1.73 16.34
CA PHE A 303 2.81 -1.16 15.25
C PHE A 303 2.09 0.14 15.63
N CYS A 304 2.08 0.52 16.87
CA CYS A 304 1.50 1.75 17.35
C CYS A 304 2.60 2.78 17.62
N VAL A 305 3.09 3.48 16.59
CA VAL A 305 3.79 4.74 16.79
C VAL A 305 2.74 5.73 17.26
N LYS A 306 2.54 5.82 18.59
CA LYS A 306 1.79 6.92 19.19
C LYS A 306 2.62 8.19 19.03
N PRO A 307 2.22 9.17 18.21
CA PRO A 307 2.72 10.51 18.41
C PRO A 307 2.14 10.96 19.74
N ALA A 308 2.98 11.42 20.64
CA ALA A 308 2.57 12.11 21.86
C ALA A 308 1.80 13.38 21.44
N CYS A 309 0.51 13.26 21.22
CA CYS A 309 -0.39 14.36 20.95
C CYS A 309 -0.85 14.91 22.30
N LYS A 310 -0.14 15.92 22.81
CA LYS A 310 -0.73 16.88 23.74
C LYS A 310 -1.85 17.63 22.98
N ASN A 311 -3.07 17.49 23.47
CA ASN A 311 -4.25 18.30 23.13
C ASN A 311 -4.61 18.41 21.62
N GLY A 312 -5.30 17.42 21.11
CA GLY A 312 -6.02 17.51 19.85
C GLY A 312 -7.03 16.37 19.77
N ARG A 313 -8.31 16.69 19.63
CA ARG A 313 -9.39 15.72 19.37
C ARG A 313 -8.92 14.77 18.29
N ARG A 314 -8.71 13.50 18.65
CA ARG A 314 -8.44 12.42 17.72
C ARG A 314 -9.62 12.37 16.75
N ARG A 315 -9.47 12.90 15.54
CA ARG A 315 -10.27 12.42 14.43
C ARG A 315 -9.83 10.97 14.24
N HIS A 316 -10.59 10.04 14.77
CA HIS A 316 -10.49 8.63 14.40
C HIS A 316 -10.72 8.60 12.89
N SER A 317 -9.66 8.47 12.13
CA SER A 317 -9.78 8.25 10.70
C SER A 317 -10.58 6.95 10.55
N THR A 318 -11.70 7.03 9.83
CA THR A 318 -12.53 5.86 9.47
C THR A 318 -11.71 4.80 8.75
N ASP A 319 -10.58 5.17 8.17
CA ASP A 319 -9.60 4.29 7.56
C ASP A 319 -9.05 3.24 8.54
N ASN A 320 -8.90 3.59 9.84
CA ASN A 320 -8.43 2.64 10.84
C ASN A 320 -9.39 1.48 11.08
N LEU A 321 -10.69 1.65 10.86
CA LEU A 321 -11.67 0.56 11.07
C LEU A 321 -11.46 -0.59 10.08
N VAL A 322 -11.15 -0.28 8.82
CA VAL A 322 -10.87 -1.30 7.80
C VAL A 322 -9.58 -2.08 8.15
N PHE A 323 -8.59 -1.40 8.72
CA PHE A 323 -7.29 -1.99 9.03
C PHE A 323 -7.21 -2.72 10.36
N HIS A 324 -8.11 -2.41 11.29
CA HIS A 324 -8.11 -2.95 12.65
C HIS A 324 -9.39 -3.71 13.00
N SER A 325 -10.30 -3.90 12.05
CA SER A 325 -11.45 -4.76 12.27
C SER A 325 -11.02 -6.23 12.34
N SER A 326 -11.74 -7.04 13.09
CA SER A 326 -11.54 -8.49 13.14
C SER A 326 -11.76 -9.19 11.78
N LEU A 327 -12.33 -8.46 10.82
CA LEU A 327 -12.50 -8.88 9.44
C LEU A 327 -11.26 -8.64 8.57
N SER A 328 -10.35 -7.77 8.99
CA SER A 328 -9.08 -7.69 8.29
C SER A 328 -8.27 -8.94 8.66
N ALA A 329 -7.97 -9.77 7.69
CA ALA A 329 -7.08 -10.93 7.79
C ALA A 329 -5.64 -10.53 8.10
N GLY A 330 -5.49 -9.59 8.95
CA GLY A 330 -4.23 -8.92 9.07
C GLY A 330 -3.95 -8.02 7.84
N PRO A 331 -3.03 -7.09 7.98
CA PRO A 331 -2.61 -6.25 6.86
C PRO A 331 -1.90 -7.10 5.80
N PRO A 332 -2.15 -6.83 4.51
CA PRO A 332 -1.30 -7.37 3.46
C PRO A 332 0.16 -7.11 3.77
N MET A 333 1.03 -8.07 3.50
CA MET A 333 2.42 -8.06 3.95
C MET A 333 2.56 -7.89 5.48
N SER A 334 1.90 -8.76 6.23
CA SER A 334 2.11 -8.88 7.69
C SER A 334 3.60 -9.08 8.00
N PRO A 335 4.07 -8.71 9.22
CA PRO A 335 5.44 -8.97 9.63
C PRO A 335 5.77 -10.46 9.49
N LEU A 336 6.94 -10.73 8.93
CA LEU A 336 7.42 -12.09 8.82
C LEU A 336 7.83 -12.64 10.20
N PRO A 337 7.59 -13.91 10.47
CA PRO A 337 8.14 -14.59 11.65
C PRO A 337 9.67 -14.60 11.60
N ARG A 338 10.30 -14.74 12.76
CA ARG A 338 11.76 -14.67 12.91
C ARG A 338 12.53 -15.66 12.04
N ASP A 339 12.01 -16.85 11.89
CA ASP A 339 12.67 -17.89 11.12
C ASP A 339 12.71 -17.53 9.62
N GLN A 340 11.62 -16.95 9.10
CA GLN A 340 11.56 -16.47 7.72
C GLN A 340 12.45 -15.23 7.50
N LEU A 341 12.53 -14.32 8.50
CA LEU A 341 13.46 -13.18 8.43
C LEU A 341 14.92 -13.65 8.36
N ARG A 342 15.31 -14.68 9.09
CA ARG A 342 16.66 -15.23 9.03
C ARG A 342 17.01 -15.79 7.66
N LEU A 343 16.04 -16.32 6.94
CA LEU A 343 16.23 -16.84 5.59
C LEU A 343 16.37 -15.70 4.56
N ILE A 344 15.48 -14.71 4.61
CA ILE A 344 15.39 -13.70 3.55
C ILE A 344 16.42 -12.56 3.69
N LEU A 345 16.79 -12.16 4.92
CA LEU A 345 17.69 -11.02 5.13
C LEU A 345 19.08 -11.19 4.52
N PRO A 346 19.75 -12.35 4.63
CA PRO A 346 21.07 -12.55 4.01
C PRO A 346 21.02 -12.57 2.48
N ASP A 347 19.85 -12.89 1.91
CA ASP A 347 19.64 -13.04 0.45
C ASP A 347 19.00 -11.80 -0.19
N GLN A 348 19.07 -10.65 0.48
CA GLN A 348 18.51 -9.43 -0.07
C GLN A 348 19.39 -8.82 -1.17
N GLN A 349 18.74 -8.48 -2.27
CA GLN A 349 19.38 -7.72 -3.34
C GLN A 349 19.43 -6.23 -3.02
N HIS A 350 20.36 -5.52 -3.68
CA HIS A 350 20.35 -4.06 -3.70
C HIS A 350 19.06 -3.55 -4.34
N LEU A 351 18.52 -2.45 -3.81
CA LEU A 351 17.27 -1.86 -4.32
C LEU A 351 17.32 -1.52 -5.83
N SER A 352 18.50 -1.16 -6.33
CA SER A 352 18.74 -0.87 -7.77
C SER A 352 18.58 -2.10 -8.66
N ASN A 353 18.76 -3.31 -8.11
CA ASN A 353 18.72 -4.55 -8.88
C ASN A 353 17.33 -5.17 -8.89
N ILE A 354 16.54 -4.88 -7.86
CA ILE A 354 15.17 -5.37 -7.77
C ILE A 354 14.33 -4.74 -8.90
N TRP A 355 13.60 -5.53 -9.63
CA TRP A 355 12.71 -5.16 -10.71
C TRP A 355 13.42 -4.80 -12.03
N CYS A 356 14.42 -3.90 -12.02
CA CYS A 356 14.88 -3.23 -13.25
C CYS A 356 15.43 -4.20 -14.30
N HIS A 357 16.37 -5.05 -13.93
CA HIS A 357 17.01 -5.97 -14.87
C HIS A 357 16.03 -7.02 -15.41
N SER A 358 15.24 -7.62 -14.55
CA SER A 358 14.27 -8.65 -14.94
C SER A 358 13.14 -8.07 -15.80
N ALA A 359 12.65 -6.86 -15.49
CA ALA A 359 11.62 -6.20 -16.29
C ALA A 359 12.16 -5.80 -17.67
N GLU A 360 13.35 -5.21 -17.76
CA GLU A 360 13.95 -4.80 -19.03
C GLU A 360 14.18 -6.02 -19.95
N ALA A 361 14.71 -7.11 -19.39
CA ALA A 361 14.91 -8.34 -20.14
C ALA A 361 13.59 -8.89 -20.71
N LEU A 362 12.53 -8.97 -19.88
CA LEU A 362 11.22 -9.44 -20.33
C LEU A 362 10.55 -8.50 -21.35
N ILE A 363 10.71 -7.18 -21.21
CA ILE A 363 10.18 -6.19 -22.14
C ILE A 363 10.81 -6.40 -23.53
N LEU A 364 12.12 -6.64 -23.58
CA LEU A 364 12.84 -6.89 -24.83
C LEU A 364 12.53 -8.29 -25.40
N GLU A 365 12.47 -9.31 -24.56
CA GLU A 365 12.10 -10.68 -24.97
C GLU A 365 10.72 -10.75 -25.60
N ARG A 366 9.74 -10.05 -24.98
CA ARG A 366 8.37 -9.96 -25.51
C ARG A 366 8.23 -8.99 -26.70
N LYS A 367 9.32 -8.29 -27.07
CA LYS A 367 9.32 -7.28 -28.14
C LYS A 367 8.28 -6.15 -27.92
N ILE A 368 8.04 -5.79 -26.68
CA ILE A 368 7.14 -4.67 -26.33
C ILE A 368 7.74 -3.34 -26.82
N VAL A 369 9.06 -3.24 -26.79
CA VAL A 369 9.85 -2.19 -27.43
C VAL A 369 11.01 -2.85 -28.21
N GLU A 370 11.45 -2.20 -29.28
CA GLU A 370 12.53 -2.76 -30.12
C GLU A 370 13.89 -2.68 -29.43
N ARG A 371 14.14 -1.59 -28.70
CA ARG A 371 15.41 -1.33 -28.07
C ARG A 371 15.22 -0.79 -26.65
N ALA A 372 16.14 -1.10 -25.73
CA ALA A 372 16.14 -0.56 -24.37
C ALA A 372 16.13 0.98 -24.34
N GLN A 373 16.71 1.63 -25.36
CA GLN A 373 16.74 3.09 -25.49
C GLN A 373 15.36 3.71 -25.75
N ASP A 374 14.43 2.95 -26.29
CA ASP A 374 13.06 3.37 -26.59
C ASP A 374 12.16 3.38 -25.35
N ILE A 375 12.65 2.81 -24.26
CA ILE A 375 11.98 2.87 -22.97
C ILE A 375 12.03 4.32 -22.46
N LYS A 376 10.85 4.93 -22.33
CA LYS A 376 10.72 6.32 -21.89
C LYS A 376 11.39 6.57 -20.54
N ARG A 377 12.14 7.64 -20.45
CA ARG A 377 12.79 8.07 -19.20
C ARG A 377 11.80 8.75 -18.26
N THR A 378 12.15 8.86 -16.99
CA THR A 378 11.28 9.38 -15.92
C THR A 378 10.61 10.72 -16.26
N HIS A 379 11.33 11.67 -16.90
CA HIS A 379 10.74 12.98 -17.25
C HIS A 379 9.68 12.86 -18.36
N GLN A 380 9.88 12.01 -19.36
CA GLN A 380 8.91 11.76 -20.43
C GLN A 380 7.65 11.09 -19.86
N VAL A 381 7.84 10.15 -18.96
CA VAL A 381 6.74 9.47 -18.26
C VAL A 381 5.93 10.46 -17.41
N LEU A 382 6.60 11.37 -16.70
CA LEU A 382 5.92 12.41 -15.93
C LEU A 382 5.07 13.33 -16.82
N LEU A 383 5.57 13.70 -17.99
CA LEU A 383 4.79 14.49 -18.95
C LEU A 383 3.59 13.73 -19.49
N GLU A 384 3.71 12.42 -19.71
CA GLU A 384 2.56 11.57 -20.08
C GLU A 384 1.53 11.46 -18.96
N LEU A 385 1.98 11.33 -17.71
CA LEU A 385 1.07 11.23 -16.55
C LEU A 385 0.21 12.48 -16.34
N ILE A 386 0.67 13.66 -16.83
CA ILE A 386 -0.08 14.93 -16.70
C ILE A 386 -0.80 15.34 -17.98
N ARG A 387 -0.51 14.67 -19.11
CA ARG A 387 -1.04 15.02 -20.43
C ARG A 387 -2.57 14.94 -20.43
N ASP A 388 -3.20 15.93 -21.08
CA ASP A 388 -4.62 15.89 -21.38
C ASP A 388 -4.84 15.11 -22.68
N ASP A 389 -5.44 13.95 -22.56
CA ASP A 389 -5.78 13.08 -23.69
C ASP A 389 -7.31 12.94 -23.88
N GLY A 390 -8.07 13.81 -23.19
CA GLY A 390 -9.53 13.81 -23.25
C GLY A 390 -10.22 12.64 -22.54
N THR A 391 -9.43 11.71 -22.00
CA THR A 391 -9.94 10.60 -21.19
C THR A 391 -9.79 10.97 -19.72
N ASP A 392 -10.72 11.69 -19.13
CA ASP A 392 -10.70 12.15 -17.72
C ASP A 392 -10.48 11.05 -16.69
N GLY A 393 -9.34 10.33 -16.79
CA GLY A 393 -8.95 9.25 -15.89
C GLY A 393 -9.76 7.96 -16.02
N LEU A 394 -10.67 7.88 -17.00
CA LEU A 394 -11.33 6.66 -17.45
C LEU A 394 -10.43 5.94 -18.45
N ASP A 395 -9.15 5.83 -18.13
CA ASP A 395 -8.25 5.00 -18.90
C ASP A 395 -8.76 3.55 -18.93
N ASP A 396 -8.50 2.85 -19.99
CA ASP A 396 -8.70 1.41 -20.27
C ASP A 396 -8.41 0.43 -19.09
N TRP A 397 -7.82 0.92 -18.01
CA TRP A 397 -7.67 0.19 -16.76
C TRP A 397 -9.01 -0.09 -16.07
N SER A 398 -10.04 0.75 -16.33
CA SER A 398 -11.39 0.60 -15.80
C SER A 398 -12.31 -0.14 -16.78
N ALA A 399 -11.99 -0.15 -18.07
CA ALA A 399 -12.87 -0.62 -19.15
C ALA A 399 -12.92 -2.15 -19.33
N GLY A 400 -12.27 -2.93 -18.44
CA GLY A 400 -12.15 -4.38 -18.61
C GLY A 400 -13.38 -5.22 -18.24
N ASN A 401 -14.55 -4.64 -17.87
CA ASN A 401 -15.68 -5.43 -17.35
C ASN A 401 -17.05 -5.15 -17.99
N THR A 402 -17.12 -4.61 -19.19
CA THR A 402 -18.40 -4.49 -19.92
C THR A 402 -18.50 -5.38 -21.16
N ALA A 403 -17.63 -6.36 -21.31
CA ALA A 403 -17.86 -7.45 -22.26
C ALA A 403 -18.72 -8.50 -21.55
N ASP A 404 -20.03 -8.35 -21.65
CA ASP A 404 -21.00 -9.42 -21.44
C ASP A 404 -20.70 -10.52 -22.46
N PRO A 405 -20.30 -11.74 -22.07
CA PRO A 405 -20.01 -12.82 -23.01
C PRO A 405 -21.28 -13.39 -23.68
N GLY A 406 -22.41 -12.70 -23.60
CA GLY A 406 -23.72 -13.16 -24.05
C GLY A 406 -24.33 -12.40 -25.22
N GLN A 407 -23.78 -11.30 -25.73
CA GLN A 407 -24.31 -10.64 -26.94
C GLN A 407 -23.49 -11.00 -28.16
N THR A 408 -23.80 -12.18 -28.71
CA THR A 408 -23.64 -12.44 -30.15
C THR A 408 -24.57 -11.49 -30.91
N VAL A 409 -24.00 -10.44 -31.48
CA VAL A 409 -24.70 -9.59 -32.43
C VAL A 409 -24.93 -10.44 -33.66
N ASN A 410 -26.15 -10.96 -33.82
CA ASN A 410 -26.67 -11.45 -35.07
C ASN A 410 -26.78 -10.28 -36.04
N THR A 411 -25.75 -10.12 -36.86
CA THR A 411 -25.84 -9.31 -38.09
C THR A 411 -26.25 -10.24 -39.19
N GLU A 412 -27.49 -10.71 -39.16
CA GLU A 412 -28.13 -11.31 -40.33
C GLU A 412 -28.78 -10.21 -41.15
N GLY A 413 -28.29 -10.09 -42.37
CA GLY A 413 -29.06 -9.92 -43.60
C GLY A 413 -30.02 -8.72 -43.67
N GLN A 414 -29.57 -7.66 -44.29
CA GLN A 414 -30.43 -6.84 -45.11
C GLN A 414 -29.77 -6.63 -46.47
N GLU A 415 -29.91 -7.62 -47.34
CA GLU A 415 -29.78 -7.46 -48.79
C GLU A 415 -30.89 -6.51 -49.24
N GLY A 416 -30.56 -5.28 -49.50
CA GLY A 416 -31.41 -4.32 -50.20
C GLY A 416 -31.28 -4.51 -51.71
N MET A 417 -32.32 -5.00 -52.31
CA MET A 417 -32.56 -4.97 -53.76
C MET A 417 -32.44 -3.55 -54.31
N ASP A 418 -31.50 -3.31 -55.15
CA ASP A 418 -31.55 -2.20 -56.09
C ASP A 418 -31.79 -2.73 -57.50
N ALA A 419 -32.94 -2.34 -58.05
CA ALA A 419 -33.38 -2.51 -59.40
C ALA A 419 -32.71 -1.52 -60.40
N PRO A 420 -32.45 -1.90 -61.62
CA PRO A 420 -31.86 -1.01 -62.62
C PRO A 420 -32.91 -0.26 -63.44
N GLY A 421 -32.64 0.97 -63.74
CA GLY A 421 -33.38 1.78 -64.73
C GLY A 421 -32.70 3.15 -64.76
N GLY A 422 -32.36 3.58 -65.92
CA GLY A 422 -32.82 3.83 -67.23
C GLY A 422 -31.98 4.88 -67.89
N VAL A 423 -31.65 4.62 -69.05
CA VAL A 423 -31.09 5.30 -70.18
C VAL A 423 -31.68 6.70 -70.47
N SER A 424 -30.87 7.53 -71.12
CA SER A 424 -31.12 8.69 -72.03
C SER A 424 -30.64 10.01 -71.37
N ASP A 425 -29.95 10.86 -72.04
CA ASP A 425 -29.40 11.22 -73.36
C ASP A 425 -28.05 11.95 -73.15
#